data_ac47b2a0b19b6ca28959ae2850a10c22
#
_entry.id   ac47b2a0b19b6ca28959ae2850a10c22
#
_cell.length_a   1.000
_cell.length_b   1.000
_cell.length_c   1.000
_cell.angle_alpha   90.00
_cell.angle_beta   90.00
_cell.angle_gamma   90.00
#
_symmetry.space_group_name_H-M   'P 1'
#
loop_
_entity.id
_entity.type
_entity.pdbx_description
1 polymer ?
#
loop_
_entity_poly.entity_id
_entity_poly.type
_entity_poly.pdbx_seq_one_letter_code
_entity_poly.pdbx_strand_id
1 'polypeptide(L)'
;MGKFGGIILILILLMWCCNTRKTVVEFNLIGSSGIQPELVVNGEEREIEVDDSGYAKLMLTEGEHGYATLKYGKDRLPLFIEDGTTLRIYIYGDHAKGNIRFEGDGSPKNSYLNSQVMKNLSFDYELNAPEFLDQLKDLIQEQFHYLDTMGFDAAFAEMERNRIKFSTYKALENYPLYHAWSTGNMDYQPDTAYLSCIKKLIKEDEKLLVLKEYQEGMASLVSLISTYHMKELDAYKQVMAQFDYVIHHLTNETLVEFLIDHYAYAYLLGVGIDEHIDDVLRVYDFYVKDPALRKRFQEIYDRCAKIVPGSPAFDFMFTDIAGQAVELEDFRGKYLFINVWTTWGVPCRYENLAWEKLEKEFEDENIVFVAVSCDNDRAVWEKRVRENPKGEVQLYMGSDRSFMDFYMIRGIRRS
;
A
#
# COMPACT_ATOMS: atom_id res chain seq x y z
N MET A 1 -0.10 82.93 -29.15
CA MET A 1 -1.41 82.28 -28.95
C MET A 1 -1.30 80.83 -29.43
N GLY A 2 -1.03 79.91 -28.54
CA GLY A 2 -0.88 78.49 -28.84
C GLY A 2 -1.74 77.71 -27.89
N LYS A 3 -2.73 77.00 -28.39
CA LYS A 3 -3.60 76.12 -27.62
C LYS A 3 -2.92 74.76 -27.41
N PHE A 4 -2.58 74.43 -26.21
CA PHE A 4 -2.23 73.04 -25.81
C PHE A 4 -3.50 72.24 -25.62
N GLY A 5 -3.74 71.26 -26.49
CA GLY A 5 -4.74 70.21 -26.28
C GLY A 5 -4.15 69.06 -25.51
N GLY A 6 -4.60 68.90 -24.24
CA GLY A 6 -4.22 67.75 -23.44
C GLY A 6 -5.01 66.48 -23.88
N ILE A 7 -4.29 65.46 -24.31
CA ILE A 7 -4.86 64.13 -24.52
C ILE A 7 -4.86 63.44 -23.17
N ILE A 8 -6.06 63.19 -22.61
CA ILE A 8 -6.25 62.36 -21.42
C ILE A 8 -6.28 60.90 -21.92
N LEU A 9 -5.19 60.18 -21.64
CA LEU A 9 -5.10 58.74 -21.87
C LEU A 9 -5.81 58.04 -20.71
N ILE A 10 -7.04 57.57 -20.94
CA ILE A 10 -7.77 56.74 -20.00
C ILE A 10 -7.17 55.30 -20.10
N LEU A 11 -6.31 54.94 -19.14
CA LEU A 11 -5.88 53.56 -18.93
C LEU A 11 -7.07 52.80 -18.33
N ILE A 12 -7.77 52.05 -19.18
CA ILE A 12 -8.70 51.03 -18.75
C ILE A 12 -7.90 49.86 -18.23
N LEU A 13 -7.67 49.79 -16.93
CA LEU A 13 -7.23 48.59 -16.24
C LEU A 13 -8.36 47.54 -16.36
N LEU A 14 -8.26 46.67 -17.34
CA LEU A 14 -8.99 45.44 -17.37
C LEU A 14 -8.49 44.59 -16.18
N MET A 15 -9.13 44.72 -15.04
CA MET A 15 -9.08 43.72 -13.98
C MET A 15 -9.72 42.46 -14.56
N TRP A 16 -8.89 41.56 -15.11
CA TRP A 16 -9.27 40.18 -15.30
C TRP A 16 -9.45 39.60 -13.89
N CYS A 17 -10.71 39.67 -13.39
CA CYS A 17 -11.14 38.78 -12.32
C CYS A 17 -11.00 37.37 -12.85
N CYS A 18 -9.86 36.74 -12.60
CA CYS A 18 -9.73 35.30 -12.68
C CYS A 18 -10.74 34.73 -11.68
N ASN A 19 -11.95 34.46 -12.15
CA ASN A 19 -12.95 33.75 -11.39
C ASN A 19 -12.53 32.27 -11.43
N THR A 20 -11.47 31.93 -10.68
CA THR A 20 -11.02 30.54 -10.52
C THR A 20 -12.17 29.80 -9.85
N ARG A 21 -12.81 28.93 -10.62
CA ARG A 21 -13.84 28.03 -10.05
C ARG A 21 -13.16 27.24 -8.94
N LYS A 22 -13.79 27.20 -7.78
CA LYS A 22 -13.25 26.44 -6.64
C LYS A 22 -13.46 24.95 -6.91
N THR A 23 -12.44 24.17 -6.61
CA THR A 23 -12.54 22.71 -6.62
C THR A 23 -13.25 22.25 -5.36
N VAL A 24 -14.33 21.51 -5.50
CA VAL A 24 -15.22 21.11 -4.40
C VAL A 24 -15.46 19.62 -4.43
N VAL A 25 -15.35 18.96 -3.27
CA VAL A 25 -15.79 17.58 -3.09
C VAL A 25 -16.88 17.56 -2.04
N GLU A 26 -18.06 17.03 -2.39
CA GLU A 26 -19.22 16.91 -1.51
C GLU A 26 -19.47 15.43 -1.21
N PHE A 27 -19.67 15.09 0.06
CA PHE A 27 -19.98 13.76 0.53
C PHE A 27 -21.41 13.67 1.01
N ASN A 28 -22.09 12.58 0.68
CA ASN A 28 -23.44 12.27 1.12
C ASN A 28 -23.43 10.80 1.61
N LEU A 29 -23.39 10.61 2.93
CA LEU A 29 -23.40 9.31 3.57
C LEU A 29 -24.84 8.92 3.91
N ILE A 30 -25.30 7.81 3.38
CA ILE A 30 -26.68 7.35 3.52
C ILE A 30 -26.71 6.04 4.29
N GLY A 31 -27.23 6.05 5.51
CA GLY A 31 -27.30 4.85 6.35
C GLY A 31 -25.96 4.40 6.90
N SER A 32 -24.99 5.32 7.07
CA SER A 32 -23.71 5.06 7.72
C SER A 32 -23.84 5.04 9.24
N SER A 33 -23.05 4.19 9.89
CA SER A 33 -22.97 4.09 11.36
C SER A 33 -22.01 5.11 12.02
N GLY A 34 -21.67 6.20 11.28
CA GLY A 34 -20.80 7.27 11.78
C GLY A 34 -19.32 7.15 11.36
N ILE A 35 -19.05 6.36 10.31
CA ILE A 35 -17.70 6.30 9.70
C ILE A 35 -17.40 7.64 9.04
N GLN A 36 -16.30 8.27 9.45
CA GLN A 36 -15.81 9.51 8.82
C GLN A 36 -14.96 9.15 7.60
N PRO A 37 -15.19 9.78 6.44
CA PRO A 37 -14.32 9.63 5.29
C PRO A 37 -13.02 10.42 5.46
N GLU A 38 -11.96 9.93 4.84
CA GLU A 38 -10.69 10.61 4.73
C GLU A 38 -10.30 10.73 3.26
N LEU A 39 -9.78 11.87 2.85
CA LEU A 39 -9.30 12.10 1.49
C LEU A 39 -7.79 12.28 1.51
N VAL A 40 -7.08 11.45 0.73
CA VAL A 40 -5.63 11.59 0.52
C VAL A 40 -5.41 12.21 -0.85
N VAL A 41 -4.87 13.41 -0.89
CA VAL A 41 -4.50 14.14 -2.12
C VAL A 41 -3.04 14.55 -2.03
N ASN A 42 -2.24 14.28 -3.05
CA ASN A 42 -0.80 14.61 -3.08
C ASN A 42 -0.03 14.12 -1.83
N GLY A 43 -0.44 12.99 -1.24
CA GLY A 43 0.17 12.42 -0.04
C GLY A 43 -0.30 13.05 1.28
N GLU A 44 -1.07 14.14 1.25
CA GLU A 44 -1.68 14.73 2.43
C GLU A 44 -3.03 14.09 2.74
N GLU A 45 -3.23 13.70 4.00
CA GLU A 45 -4.44 13.09 4.51
C GLU A 45 -5.30 14.13 5.20
N ARG A 46 -6.60 14.15 4.84
CA ARG A 46 -7.61 15.06 5.41
C ARG A 46 -8.79 14.28 5.91
N GLU A 47 -9.03 14.32 7.20
CA GLU A 47 -10.30 13.88 7.79
C GLU A 47 -11.43 14.82 7.34
N ILE A 48 -12.59 14.24 7.07
CA ILE A 48 -13.76 14.96 6.59
C ILE A 48 -14.85 14.84 7.65
N GLU A 49 -15.11 15.94 8.35
CA GLU A 49 -16.18 16.01 9.33
C GLU A 49 -17.55 16.01 8.62
N VAL A 50 -18.32 14.97 8.86
CA VAL A 50 -19.67 14.78 8.33
C VAL A 50 -20.69 15.24 9.37
N ASP A 51 -21.67 16.03 8.97
CA ASP A 51 -22.73 16.49 9.86
C ASP A 51 -23.77 15.39 10.18
N ASP A 52 -24.72 15.70 11.08
CA ASP A 52 -25.77 14.76 11.51
C ASP A 52 -26.69 14.30 10.35
N SER A 53 -26.70 15.01 9.23
CA SER A 53 -27.46 14.62 8.03
C SER A 53 -26.69 13.66 7.12
N GLY A 54 -25.42 13.39 7.42
CA GLY A 54 -24.54 12.60 6.57
C GLY A 54 -23.89 13.42 5.45
N TYR A 55 -23.91 14.75 5.53
CA TYR A 55 -23.35 15.62 4.51
C TYR A 55 -22.01 16.24 4.97
N ALA A 56 -21.07 16.35 4.04
CA ALA A 56 -19.84 17.11 4.21
C ALA A 56 -19.45 17.80 2.90
N LYS A 57 -18.76 18.92 3.02
CA LYS A 57 -18.24 19.70 1.91
C LYS A 57 -16.81 20.11 2.14
N LEU A 58 -15.93 19.64 1.27
CA LEU A 58 -14.51 20.00 1.26
C LEU A 58 -14.21 20.93 0.10
N MET A 59 -13.63 22.09 0.39
CA MET A 59 -13.06 22.97 -0.63
C MET A 59 -11.56 22.74 -0.70
N LEU A 60 -11.10 22.41 -1.89
CA LEU A 60 -9.68 22.17 -2.16
C LEU A 60 -9.02 23.44 -2.66
N THR A 61 -7.76 23.61 -2.31
CA THR A 61 -6.93 24.75 -2.73
C THR A 61 -6.29 24.49 -4.09
N GLU A 62 -5.67 25.50 -4.68
CA GLU A 62 -4.93 25.38 -5.92
C GLU A 62 -3.82 24.32 -5.78
N GLY A 63 -3.74 23.39 -6.74
CA GLY A 63 -2.79 22.26 -6.70
C GLY A 63 -3.33 20.98 -6.05
N GLU A 64 -4.44 21.04 -5.31
CA GLU A 64 -5.08 19.84 -4.73
C GLU A 64 -6.06 19.20 -5.70
N HIS A 65 -5.53 18.70 -6.81
CA HIS A 65 -6.30 18.01 -7.86
C HIS A 65 -5.47 16.86 -8.44
N GLY A 66 -6.08 16.04 -9.28
CA GLY A 66 -5.48 14.85 -9.86
C GLY A 66 -5.91 13.56 -9.16
N TYR A 67 -5.01 12.59 -9.13
CA TYR A 67 -5.29 11.31 -8.46
C TYR A 67 -5.32 11.47 -6.95
N ALA A 68 -6.35 10.89 -6.35
CA ALA A 68 -6.58 10.91 -4.91
C ALA A 68 -7.04 9.54 -4.43
N THR A 69 -7.02 9.31 -3.13
CA THR A 69 -7.57 8.11 -2.52
C THR A 69 -8.62 8.49 -1.49
N LEU A 70 -9.83 7.96 -1.64
CA LEU A 70 -10.85 8.00 -0.60
C LEU A 70 -10.65 6.81 0.33
N LYS A 71 -10.46 7.09 1.62
CA LYS A 71 -10.53 6.10 2.68
C LYS A 71 -11.90 6.19 3.35
N TYR A 72 -12.57 5.06 3.51
CA TYR A 72 -13.85 4.96 4.19
C TYR A 72 -13.91 3.65 4.98
N GLY A 73 -13.72 3.72 6.27
CA GLY A 73 -13.51 2.53 7.09
C GLY A 73 -12.31 1.70 6.59
N LYS A 74 -12.57 0.46 6.17
CA LYS A 74 -11.53 -0.42 5.59
C LYS A 74 -11.34 -0.23 4.08
N ASP A 75 -12.25 0.45 3.42
CA ASP A 75 -12.21 0.62 1.98
C ASP A 75 -11.23 1.72 1.57
N ARG A 76 -10.56 1.50 0.44
CA ARG A 76 -9.67 2.45 -0.23
C ARG A 76 -10.08 2.49 -1.68
N LEU A 77 -10.52 3.66 -2.16
CA LEU A 77 -11.05 3.83 -3.52
C LEU A 77 -10.26 4.90 -4.26
N PRO A 78 -9.87 4.64 -5.51
CA PRO A 78 -9.22 5.65 -6.33
C PRO A 78 -10.22 6.72 -6.73
N LEU A 79 -9.77 7.97 -6.68
CA LEU A 79 -10.50 9.13 -7.17
C LEU A 79 -9.63 9.92 -8.15
N PHE A 80 -10.29 10.69 -9.00
CA PHE A 80 -9.67 11.74 -9.80
C PHE A 80 -10.45 13.04 -9.59
N ILE A 81 -9.75 14.06 -9.11
CA ILE A 81 -10.33 15.37 -8.80
C ILE A 81 -9.89 16.33 -9.89
N GLU A 82 -10.84 16.88 -10.62
CA GLU A 82 -10.60 17.86 -11.67
C GLU A 82 -10.62 19.28 -11.08
N ASP A 83 -9.62 20.08 -11.44
CA ASP A 83 -9.53 21.47 -10.98
C ASP A 83 -10.75 22.29 -11.43
N GLY A 84 -11.24 23.16 -10.56
CA GLY A 84 -12.36 24.03 -10.80
C GLY A 84 -13.73 23.33 -10.95
N THR A 85 -13.85 22.05 -10.56
CA THR A 85 -15.09 21.28 -10.68
C THR A 85 -15.71 20.94 -9.33
N THR A 86 -16.94 20.42 -9.37
CA THR A 86 -17.64 19.87 -8.21
C THR A 86 -17.85 18.38 -8.41
N LEU A 87 -17.24 17.57 -7.53
CA LEU A 87 -17.47 16.13 -7.44
C LEU A 87 -18.40 15.83 -6.26
N ARG A 88 -19.52 15.17 -6.48
CA ARG A 88 -20.44 14.68 -5.44
C ARG A 88 -20.29 13.18 -5.30
N ILE A 89 -20.07 12.72 -4.08
CA ILE A 89 -19.83 11.33 -3.71
C ILE A 89 -20.97 10.89 -2.79
N TYR A 90 -21.68 9.85 -3.19
CA TYR A 90 -22.75 9.21 -2.42
C TYR A 90 -22.25 7.83 -1.97
N ILE A 91 -22.27 7.56 -0.67
CA ILE A 91 -21.88 6.26 -0.09
C ILE A 91 -23.10 5.70 0.66
N TYR A 92 -23.43 4.43 0.40
CA TYR A 92 -24.58 3.75 0.99
C TYR A 92 -24.10 2.70 2.02
N GLY A 93 -24.38 2.94 3.31
CA GLY A 93 -23.95 2.09 4.43
C GLY A 93 -22.47 2.28 4.81
N ASP A 94 -21.91 1.25 5.45
CA ASP A 94 -20.57 1.29 6.06
C ASP A 94 -19.43 0.80 5.16
N HIS A 95 -19.76 0.44 3.91
CA HIS A 95 -18.80 0.01 2.90
C HIS A 95 -18.97 0.80 1.61
N ALA A 96 -17.93 1.50 1.21
CA ALA A 96 -17.94 2.26 -0.04
C ALA A 96 -17.75 1.36 -1.28
N LYS A 97 -16.97 0.27 -1.14
CA LYS A 97 -16.68 -0.63 -2.26
C LYS A 97 -17.95 -1.32 -2.77
N GLY A 98 -18.40 -0.96 -3.96
CA GLY A 98 -19.64 -1.45 -4.58
C GLY A 98 -20.89 -0.66 -4.21
N ASN A 99 -20.84 0.26 -3.24
CA ASN A 99 -21.94 1.06 -2.75
C ASN A 99 -21.66 2.57 -2.88
N ILE A 100 -20.90 2.97 -3.90
CA ILE A 100 -20.52 4.35 -4.16
C ILE A 100 -21.09 4.82 -5.49
N ARG A 101 -21.59 6.07 -5.55
CA ARG A 101 -22.05 6.74 -6.76
C ARG A 101 -21.42 8.13 -6.83
N PHE A 102 -21.11 8.55 -8.04
CA PHE A 102 -20.52 9.85 -8.33
C PHE A 102 -21.48 10.70 -9.18
N GLU A 103 -21.53 11.99 -8.90
CA GLU A 103 -22.25 13.01 -9.66
C GLU A 103 -21.42 14.27 -9.83
N GLY A 104 -21.80 15.13 -10.78
CA GLY A 104 -21.09 16.36 -11.12
C GLY A 104 -20.07 16.16 -12.24
N ASP A 105 -19.26 17.17 -12.50
CA ASP A 105 -18.36 17.24 -13.67
C ASP A 105 -17.33 16.12 -13.70
N GLY A 106 -16.74 15.76 -12.52
CA GLY A 106 -15.75 14.69 -12.37
C GLY A 106 -16.33 13.26 -12.31
N SER A 107 -17.67 13.09 -12.39
CA SER A 107 -18.29 11.78 -12.18
C SER A 107 -17.92 10.70 -13.22
N PRO A 108 -17.73 10.99 -14.53
CA PRO A 108 -17.41 9.94 -15.49
C PRO A 108 -16.06 9.28 -15.20
N LYS A 109 -15.00 10.06 -14.88
CA LYS A 109 -13.68 9.54 -14.54
C LYS A 109 -13.73 8.72 -13.26
N ASN A 110 -14.43 9.19 -12.24
CA ASN A 110 -14.54 8.48 -10.96
C ASN A 110 -15.37 7.20 -11.05
N SER A 111 -16.42 7.20 -11.85
CA SER A 111 -17.20 5.99 -12.15
C SER A 111 -16.36 4.95 -12.90
N TYR A 112 -15.54 5.38 -13.85
CA TYR A 112 -14.59 4.54 -14.56
C TYR A 112 -13.56 3.92 -13.61
N LEU A 113 -12.88 4.73 -12.80
CA LEU A 113 -11.86 4.26 -11.84
C LEU A 113 -12.42 3.22 -10.84
N ASN A 114 -13.71 3.31 -10.52
CA ASN A 114 -14.39 2.42 -9.58
C ASN A 114 -15.22 1.32 -10.25
N SER A 115 -15.15 1.17 -11.57
CA SER A 115 -15.87 0.14 -12.32
C SER A 115 -15.35 -1.27 -12.01
N GLN A 116 -16.17 -2.29 -12.29
CA GLN A 116 -15.78 -3.69 -12.10
C GLN A 116 -14.68 -4.12 -13.07
N VAL A 117 -14.63 -3.55 -14.28
CA VAL A 117 -13.60 -3.85 -15.28
C VAL A 117 -12.22 -3.53 -14.75
N MET A 118 -12.07 -2.43 -13.99
CA MET A 118 -10.80 -2.02 -13.40
C MET A 118 -10.35 -2.86 -12.20
N LYS A 119 -11.23 -3.72 -11.67
CA LYS A 119 -10.98 -4.50 -10.44
C LYS A 119 -10.60 -5.97 -10.70
N ASN A 120 -10.86 -6.49 -11.89
CA ASN A 120 -10.75 -7.93 -12.19
C ASN A 120 -9.48 -8.25 -12.96
N LEU A 121 -8.30 -7.96 -12.38
CA LEU A 121 -7.05 -8.49 -12.87
C LEU A 121 -6.80 -9.85 -12.21
N SER A 122 -6.95 -10.93 -12.98
CA SER A 122 -6.63 -12.29 -12.55
C SER A 122 -5.43 -12.80 -13.34
N PHE A 123 -4.45 -13.37 -12.65
CA PHE A 123 -3.21 -13.85 -13.23
C PHE A 123 -3.11 -15.37 -13.04
N ASP A 124 -2.79 -16.08 -14.12
CA ASP A 124 -2.54 -17.52 -14.09
C ASP A 124 -1.03 -17.79 -13.98
N TYR A 125 -0.61 -18.11 -12.78
CA TYR A 125 0.79 -18.40 -12.47
C TYR A 125 1.22 -19.83 -12.85
N GLU A 126 0.33 -20.70 -13.36
CA GLU A 126 0.70 -22.00 -13.91
C GLU A 126 1.30 -21.89 -15.32
N LEU A 127 1.00 -20.81 -16.04
CA LEU A 127 1.54 -20.54 -17.37
C LEU A 127 3.07 -20.41 -17.35
N ASN A 128 3.74 -20.86 -18.41
CA ASN A 128 5.16 -20.58 -18.57
C ASN A 128 5.43 -19.08 -18.81
N ALA A 129 6.66 -18.63 -18.65
CA ALA A 129 7.01 -17.21 -18.68
C ALA A 129 6.57 -16.48 -19.98
N PRO A 130 6.76 -16.99 -21.20
CA PRO A 130 6.23 -16.36 -22.40
C PRO A 130 4.70 -16.25 -22.41
N GLU A 131 3.99 -17.31 -22.07
CA GLU A 131 2.52 -17.34 -22.02
C GLU A 131 1.99 -16.37 -20.95
N PHE A 132 2.64 -16.29 -19.78
CA PHE A 132 2.30 -15.33 -18.73
C PHE A 132 2.48 -13.89 -19.20
N LEU A 133 3.58 -13.58 -19.88
CA LEU A 133 3.81 -12.24 -20.45
C LEU A 133 2.79 -11.88 -21.52
N ASP A 134 2.37 -12.83 -22.35
CA ASP A 134 1.31 -12.62 -23.34
C ASP A 134 -0.05 -12.42 -22.67
N GLN A 135 -0.40 -13.19 -21.64
CA GLN A 135 -1.61 -12.95 -20.83
C GLN A 135 -1.64 -11.52 -20.25
N LEU A 136 -0.54 -11.05 -19.67
CA LEU A 136 -0.47 -9.68 -19.14
C LEU A 136 -0.70 -8.63 -20.21
N LYS A 137 -0.11 -8.85 -21.40
CA LYS A 137 -0.28 -7.95 -22.53
C LYS A 137 -1.74 -7.90 -23.01
N ASP A 138 -2.40 -9.05 -23.08
CA ASP A 138 -3.80 -9.14 -23.48
C ASP A 138 -4.71 -8.44 -22.45
N LEU A 139 -4.49 -8.65 -21.16
CA LEU A 139 -5.19 -7.94 -20.09
C LEU A 139 -5.02 -6.41 -20.18
N ILE A 140 -3.81 -5.94 -20.43
CA ILE A 140 -3.54 -4.50 -20.63
C ILE A 140 -4.29 -3.97 -21.86
N GLN A 141 -4.31 -4.72 -22.97
CA GLN A 141 -5.01 -4.28 -24.19
C GLN A 141 -6.54 -4.25 -23.99
N GLU A 142 -7.10 -5.21 -23.26
CA GLU A 142 -8.51 -5.20 -22.90
C GLU A 142 -8.87 -3.95 -22.09
N GLN A 143 -8.06 -3.59 -21.09
CA GLN A 143 -8.24 -2.38 -20.31
C GLN A 143 -8.10 -1.11 -21.16
N PHE A 144 -7.16 -1.07 -22.10
CA PHE A 144 -7.01 0.04 -23.01
C PHE A 144 -8.21 0.19 -23.95
N HIS A 145 -8.71 -0.92 -24.45
CA HIS A 145 -9.93 -0.88 -25.29
C HIS A 145 -11.12 -0.30 -24.51
N TYR A 146 -11.31 -0.73 -23.26
CA TYR A 146 -12.35 -0.17 -22.40
C TYR A 146 -12.13 1.32 -22.15
N LEU A 147 -10.92 1.76 -21.82
CA LEU A 147 -10.57 3.18 -21.65
C LEU A 147 -10.91 4.00 -22.89
N ASP A 148 -10.59 3.50 -24.09
CA ASP A 148 -10.84 4.19 -25.36
C ASP A 148 -12.33 4.37 -25.64
N THR A 149 -13.19 3.45 -25.17
CA THR A 149 -14.65 3.60 -25.31
C THR A 149 -15.23 4.73 -24.46
N MET A 150 -14.51 5.18 -23.43
CA MET A 150 -14.99 6.22 -22.51
C MET A 150 -14.89 7.64 -23.05
N GLY A 151 -14.03 7.87 -24.07
CA GLY A 151 -13.89 9.18 -24.73
C GLY A 151 -13.33 10.29 -23.84
N PHE A 152 -12.50 9.95 -22.88
CA PHE A 152 -11.84 10.93 -22.00
C PHE A 152 -10.85 11.82 -22.76
N ASP A 153 -10.48 12.96 -22.16
CA ASP A 153 -9.43 13.82 -22.70
C ASP A 153 -8.08 13.08 -22.77
N ALA A 154 -7.22 13.55 -23.68
CA ALA A 154 -5.96 12.88 -24.00
C ALA A 154 -5.01 12.79 -22.80
N ALA A 155 -4.99 13.81 -21.94
CA ALA A 155 -4.09 13.86 -20.78
C ALA A 155 -4.48 12.78 -19.75
N PHE A 156 -5.75 12.70 -19.40
CA PHE A 156 -6.26 11.66 -18.50
C PHE A 156 -6.07 10.27 -19.10
N ALA A 157 -6.40 10.08 -20.39
CA ALA A 157 -6.26 8.80 -21.06
C ALA A 157 -4.80 8.32 -21.12
N GLU A 158 -3.82 9.22 -21.30
CA GLU A 158 -2.41 8.88 -21.27
C GLU A 158 -1.96 8.44 -19.87
N MET A 159 -2.35 9.19 -18.84
CA MET A 159 -2.05 8.83 -17.46
C MET A 159 -2.69 7.47 -17.08
N GLU A 160 -3.93 7.22 -17.49
CA GLU A 160 -4.60 5.93 -17.24
C GLU A 160 -3.92 4.77 -17.96
N ARG A 161 -3.44 4.95 -19.19
CA ARG A 161 -2.64 3.90 -19.85
C ARG A 161 -1.37 3.55 -19.07
N ASN A 162 -0.69 4.55 -18.50
CA ASN A 162 0.44 4.29 -17.63
C ASN A 162 0.00 3.59 -16.34
N ARG A 163 -1.05 4.07 -15.67
CA ARG A 163 -1.58 3.47 -14.45
C ARG A 163 -1.94 1.98 -14.67
N ILE A 164 -2.66 1.67 -15.76
CA ILE A 164 -3.03 0.29 -16.13
C ILE A 164 -1.78 -0.58 -16.32
N LYS A 165 -0.77 -0.11 -17.05
CA LYS A 165 0.47 -0.89 -17.23
C LYS A 165 1.14 -1.19 -15.90
N PHE A 166 1.37 -0.15 -15.10
CA PHE A 166 2.12 -0.29 -13.85
C PHE A 166 1.36 -1.10 -12.79
N SER A 167 0.01 -1.10 -12.81
CA SER A 167 -0.80 -1.94 -11.92
C SER A 167 -0.56 -3.46 -12.11
N THR A 168 -0.05 -3.88 -13.27
CA THR A 168 0.26 -5.29 -13.56
C THR A 168 1.69 -5.70 -13.16
N TYR A 169 2.57 -4.74 -12.85
CA TYR A 169 4.00 -5.04 -12.68
C TYR A 169 4.31 -5.78 -11.38
N LYS A 170 3.45 -5.66 -10.38
CA LYS A 170 3.53 -6.49 -9.18
C LYS A 170 3.35 -7.97 -9.48
N ALA A 171 2.53 -8.32 -10.47
CA ALA A 171 2.36 -9.70 -10.92
C ALA A 171 3.65 -10.24 -11.56
N LEU A 172 4.44 -9.39 -12.25
CA LEU A 172 5.74 -9.78 -12.79
C LEU A 172 6.76 -10.12 -11.69
N GLU A 173 6.80 -9.31 -10.62
CA GLU A 173 7.66 -9.60 -9.47
C GLU A 173 7.24 -10.91 -8.77
N ASN A 174 5.94 -11.13 -8.63
CA ASN A 174 5.39 -12.30 -7.95
C ASN A 174 5.51 -13.59 -8.79
N TYR A 175 5.59 -13.49 -10.11
CA TYR A 175 5.53 -14.63 -11.01
C TYR A 175 6.52 -15.75 -10.66
N PRO A 176 7.82 -15.50 -10.41
CA PRO A 176 8.74 -16.60 -10.14
C PRO A 176 8.34 -17.43 -8.92
N LEU A 177 7.92 -16.77 -7.85
CA LEU A 177 7.52 -17.42 -6.59
C LEU A 177 6.20 -18.18 -6.74
N TYR A 178 5.18 -17.54 -7.29
CA TYR A 178 3.86 -18.16 -7.43
C TYR A 178 3.85 -19.25 -8.49
N HIS A 179 4.64 -19.12 -9.56
CA HIS A 179 4.84 -20.18 -10.55
C HIS A 179 5.51 -21.41 -9.93
N ALA A 180 6.54 -21.20 -9.09
CA ALA A 180 7.17 -22.29 -8.36
C ALA A 180 6.17 -23.05 -7.48
N TRP A 181 5.30 -22.34 -6.77
CA TRP A 181 4.29 -22.93 -5.89
C TRP A 181 3.18 -23.64 -6.68
N SER A 182 2.64 -23.00 -7.71
CA SER A 182 1.52 -23.56 -8.49
C SER A 182 1.91 -24.80 -9.29
N THR A 183 3.16 -24.85 -9.79
CA THR A 183 3.70 -25.98 -10.56
C THR A 183 4.39 -27.04 -9.70
N GLY A 184 4.63 -26.75 -8.41
CA GLY A 184 5.41 -27.63 -7.50
C GLY A 184 6.91 -27.63 -7.78
N ASN A 185 7.41 -26.77 -8.68
CA ASN A 185 8.84 -26.63 -9.00
C ASN A 185 9.48 -25.55 -8.13
N MET A 186 9.79 -25.88 -6.89
CA MET A 186 10.34 -24.92 -5.91
C MET A 186 11.73 -24.38 -6.27
N ASP A 187 12.44 -25.00 -7.21
CA ASP A 187 13.74 -24.56 -7.72
C ASP A 187 13.61 -23.67 -8.97
N TYR A 188 12.40 -23.27 -9.35
CA TYR A 188 12.17 -22.43 -10.51
C TYR A 188 12.94 -21.10 -10.39
N GLN A 189 13.65 -20.74 -11.45
CA GLN A 189 14.32 -19.46 -11.60
C GLN A 189 13.90 -18.84 -12.94
N PRO A 190 13.61 -17.53 -12.99
CA PRO A 190 13.29 -16.86 -14.24
C PRO A 190 14.49 -16.88 -15.18
N ASP A 191 14.25 -17.16 -16.44
CA ASP A 191 15.29 -17.19 -17.46
C ASP A 191 15.74 -15.78 -17.90
N THR A 192 16.84 -15.74 -18.67
CA THR A 192 17.40 -14.48 -19.17
C THR A 192 16.48 -13.74 -20.13
N ALA A 193 15.58 -14.45 -20.83
CA ALA A 193 14.63 -13.84 -21.74
C ALA A 193 13.55 -13.10 -20.96
N TYR A 194 13.01 -13.72 -19.90
CA TYR A 194 12.07 -13.07 -18.99
C TYR A 194 12.68 -11.82 -18.39
N LEU A 195 13.86 -11.90 -17.78
CA LEU A 195 14.54 -10.76 -17.16
C LEU A 195 14.88 -9.66 -18.16
N SER A 196 15.22 -10.00 -19.40
CA SER A 196 15.45 -9.02 -20.46
C SER A 196 14.16 -8.27 -20.84
N CYS A 197 13.00 -8.96 -20.81
CA CYS A 197 11.71 -8.30 -21.00
C CYS A 197 11.41 -7.33 -19.84
N ILE A 198 11.64 -7.77 -18.60
CA ILE A 198 11.42 -6.93 -17.41
C ILE A 198 12.29 -5.66 -17.44
N LYS A 199 13.57 -5.79 -17.79
CA LYS A 199 14.48 -4.64 -17.94
C LYS A 199 13.96 -3.56 -18.89
N LYS A 200 13.33 -3.97 -19.99
CA LYS A 200 12.76 -3.02 -20.98
C LYS A 200 11.52 -2.28 -20.50
N LEU A 201 10.88 -2.75 -19.41
CA LEU A 201 9.71 -2.11 -18.83
C LEU A 201 10.06 -0.97 -17.88
N ILE A 202 11.32 -0.91 -17.41
CA ILE A 202 11.79 0.19 -16.57
C ILE A 202 11.73 1.50 -17.37
N LYS A 203 10.92 2.44 -16.90
CA LYS A 203 10.71 3.74 -17.52
C LYS A 203 10.92 4.83 -16.48
N GLU A 204 11.96 5.61 -16.63
CA GLU A 204 12.26 6.75 -15.77
C GLU A 204 11.44 7.97 -16.22
N ASP A 205 10.38 8.29 -15.48
CA ASP A 205 9.51 9.43 -15.74
C ASP A 205 8.96 9.98 -14.42
N GLU A 206 9.56 11.05 -13.92
CA GLU A 206 9.18 11.66 -12.63
C GLU A 206 7.73 12.14 -12.59
N LYS A 207 7.15 12.50 -13.76
CA LYS A 207 5.74 12.92 -13.83
C LYS A 207 4.77 11.81 -13.47
N LEU A 208 5.22 10.56 -13.59
CA LEU A 208 4.42 9.39 -13.21
C LEU A 208 4.48 9.06 -11.72
N LEU A 209 5.35 9.71 -10.94
CA LEU A 209 5.42 9.51 -9.49
C LEU A 209 4.14 9.92 -8.75
N VAL A 210 3.26 10.68 -9.38
CA VAL A 210 1.91 10.93 -8.86
C VAL A 210 1.00 9.70 -8.88
N LEU A 211 1.36 8.66 -9.65
CA LEU A 211 0.64 7.39 -9.74
C LEU A 211 1.24 6.39 -8.76
N LYS A 212 0.43 5.94 -7.82
CA LYS A 212 0.83 4.90 -6.86
C LYS A 212 1.25 3.61 -7.58
N GLU A 213 0.54 3.23 -8.63
CA GLU A 213 0.85 2.06 -9.45
C GLU A 213 2.22 2.16 -10.12
N TYR A 214 2.63 3.37 -10.54
CA TYR A 214 3.99 3.58 -11.05
C TYR A 214 5.04 3.40 -9.96
N GLN A 215 4.82 3.99 -8.78
CA GLN A 215 5.69 3.85 -7.63
C GLN A 215 5.90 2.37 -7.25
N GLU A 216 4.80 1.64 -7.05
CA GLU A 216 4.82 0.22 -6.70
C GLU A 216 5.38 -0.65 -7.83
N GLY A 217 4.99 -0.37 -9.07
CA GLY A 217 5.45 -1.10 -10.24
C GLY A 217 6.94 -0.95 -10.49
N MET A 218 7.49 0.26 -10.40
CA MET A 218 8.93 0.49 -10.54
C MET A 218 9.72 -0.18 -9.43
N ALA A 219 9.26 -0.08 -8.18
CA ALA A 219 9.87 -0.78 -7.06
C ALA A 219 9.87 -2.30 -7.28
N SER A 220 8.76 -2.87 -7.75
CA SER A 220 8.66 -4.31 -8.07
C SER A 220 9.62 -4.76 -9.18
N LEU A 221 9.74 -3.98 -10.27
CA LEU A 221 10.67 -4.33 -11.36
C LEU A 221 12.13 -4.27 -10.91
N VAL A 222 12.51 -3.22 -10.17
CA VAL A 222 13.87 -3.08 -9.64
C VAL A 222 14.18 -4.19 -8.63
N SER A 223 13.24 -4.47 -7.71
CA SER A 223 13.38 -5.59 -6.76
C SER A 223 13.64 -6.90 -7.50
N LEU A 224 12.79 -7.26 -8.46
CA LEU A 224 12.94 -8.49 -9.22
C LEU A 224 14.31 -8.58 -9.92
N ILE A 225 14.73 -7.51 -10.63
CA ILE A 225 15.97 -7.54 -11.40
C ILE A 225 17.21 -7.59 -10.51
N SER A 226 17.19 -6.90 -9.39
CA SER A 226 18.34 -6.83 -8.49
C SER A 226 18.52 -8.08 -7.62
N THR A 227 17.42 -8.82 -7.34
CA THR A 227 17.45 -9.91 -6.35
C THR A 227 17.17 -11.32 -6.91
N TYR A 228 16.79 -11.46 -8.20
CA TYR A 228 16.37 -12.76 -8.78
C TYR A 228 17.40 -13.88 -8.65
N HIS A 229 18.68 -13.54 -8.55
CA HIS A 229 19.78 -14.52 -8.45
C HIS A 229 20.08 -14.95 -7.01
N MET A 230 19.41 -14.33 -6.03
CA MET A 230 19.62 -14.64 -4.62
C MET A 230 18.90 -15.93 -4.25
N LYS A 231 19.65 -16.88 -3.69
CA LYS A 231 19.08 -18.16 -3.23
C LYS A 231 18.53 -18.06 -1.82
N GLU A 232 19.01 -17.13 -1.04
CA GLU A 232 18.61 -16.91 0.35
C GLU A 232 17.90 -15.57 0.46
N LEU A 233 16.79 -15.55 1.19
CA LEU A 233 16.02 -14.35 1.49
C LEU A 233 16.68 -13.59 2.66
N ASP A 234 17.89 -13.06 2.43
CA ASP A 234 18.58 -12.18 3.37
C ASP A 234 18.15 -10.73 3.08
N ALA A 235 17.41 -10.14 3.99
CA ALA A 235 16.83 -8.81 3.81
C ALA A 235 17.90 -7.71 3.64
N TYR A 236 19.04 -7.81 4.35
CA TYR A 236 20.13 -6.86 4.19
C TYR A 236 20.78 -6.97 2.81
N LYS A 237 21.08 -8.18 2.35
CA LYS A 237 21.61 -8.38 0.99
C LYS A 237 20.65 -7.90 -0.08
N GLN A 238 19.33 -8.12 0.13
CA GLN A 238 18.31 -7.66 -0.81
C GLN A 238 18.27 -6.13 -0.90
N VAL A 239 18.19 -5.41 0.22
CA VAL A 239 18.16 -3.95 0.20
C VAL A 239 19.41 -3.35 -0.40
N MET A 240 20.59 -3.92 -0.11
CA MET A 240 21.86 -3.46 -0.68
C MET A 240 21.94 -3.71 -2.19
N ALA A 241 21.43 -4.84 -2.69
CA ALA A 241 21.34 -5.10 -4.13
C ALA A 241 20.35 -4.16 -4.84
N GLN A 242 19.22 -3.84 -4.20
CA GLN A 242 18.26 -2.85 -4.69
C GLN A 242 18.90 -1.46 -4.76
N PHE A 243 19.62 -1.04 -3.72
CA PHE A 243 20.36 0.22 -3.73
C PHE A 243 21.43 0.27 -4.83
N ASP A 244 22.23 -0.79 -4.94
CA ASP A 244 23.26 -0.89 -5.98
C ASP A 244 22.65 -0.74 -7.38
N TYR A 245 21.56 -1.44 -7.65
CA TYR A 245 20.85 -1.33 -8.93
C TYR A 245 20.35 0.09 -9.18
N VAL A 246 19.67 0.70 -8.21
CA VAL A 246 19.11 2.06 -8.33
C VAL A 246 20.21 3.07 -8.62
N ILE A 247 21.32 3.02 -7.88
CA ILE A 247 22.42 3.98 -7.95
C ILE A 247 23.19 3.87 -9.28
N HIS A 248 23.38 2.66 -9.79
CA HIS A 248 24.23 2.44 -10.97
C HIS A 248 23.48 2.34 -12.29
N HIS A 249 22.15 2.15 -12.27
CA HIS A 249 21.39 1.91 -13.52
C HIS A 249 20.27 2.91 -13.77
N LEU A 250 19.92 3.76 -12.80
CA LEU A 250 18.93 4.81 -12.98
C LEU A 250 19.62 6.18 -12.99
N THR A 251 19.02 7.12 -13.72
CA THR A 251 19.59 8.46 -13.97
C THR A 251 18.68 9.59 -13.47
N ASN A 252 17.38 9.33 -13.30
CA ASN A 252 16.44 10.34 -12.80
C ASN A 252 16.57 10.47 -11.28
N GLU A 253 17.08 11.60 -10.82
CA GLU A 253 17.39 11.85 -9.41
C GLU A 253 16.15 11.72 -8.50
N THR A 254 14.98 12.19 -8.93
CA THR A 254 13.73 12.11 -8.16
C THR A 254 13.28 10.66 -8.00
N LEU A 255 13.39 9.86 -9.07
CA LEU A 255 13.06 8.43 -9.00
C LEU A 255 14.07 7.65 -8.15
N VAL A 256 15.36 7.98 -8.26
CA VAL A 256 16.43 7.39 -7.41
C VAL A 256 16.13 7.67 -5.94
N GLU A 257 15.86 8.93 -5.57
CA GLU A 257 15.50 9.32 -4.21
C GLU A 257 14.28 8.55 -3.70
N PHE A 258 13.21 8.49 -4.51
CA PHE A 258 11.99 7.75 -4.18
C PHE A 258 12.27 6.26 -3.92
N LEU A 259 13.03 5.59 -4.80
CA LEU A 259 13.29 4.15 -4.68
C LEU A 259 14.24 3.83 -3.51
N ILE A 260 15.23 4.67 -3.24
CA ILE A 260 16.09 4.52 -2.06
C ILE A 260 15.25 4.65 -0.78
N ASP A 261 14.40 5.68 -0.70
CA ASP A 261 13.46 5.83 0.43
C ASP A 261 12.53 4.62 0.56
N HIS A 262 11.95 4.16 -0.55
CA HIS A 262 11.03 3.01 -0.56
C HIS A 262 11.69 1.75 0.02
N TYR A 263 12.89 1.39 -0.42
CA TYR A 263 13.56 0.18 0.03
C TYR A 263 14.11 0.30 1.45
N ALA A 264 14.67 1.46 1.81
CA ALA A 264 15.11 1.71 3.19
C ALA A 264 13.94 1.64 4.17
N TYR A 265 12.80 2.25 3.81
CA TYR A 265 11.58 2.21 4.60
C TYR A 265 11.03 0.77 4.73
N ALA A 266 11.03 0.00 3.64
CA ALA A 266 10.61 -1.41 3.64
C ALA A 266 11.53 -2.28 4.52
N TYR A 267 12.85 -2.06 4.46
CA TYR A 267 13.82 -2.71 5.33
C TYR A 267 13.52 -2.43 6.81
N LEU A 268 13.37 -1.16 7.15
CA LEU A 268 13.09 -0.74 8.52
C LEU A 268 11.76 -1.30 9.06
N LEU A 269 10.74 -1.40 8.21
CA LEU A 269 9.45 -2.01 8.59
C LEU A 269 9.51 -3.53 8.73
N GLY A 270 10.33 -4.19 7.92
CA GLY A 270 10.41 -5.66 7.87
C GLY A 270 11.41 -6.27 8.85
N VAL A 271 12.54 -5.58 9.06
CA VAL A 271 13.66 -6.05 9.89
C VAL A 271 13.75 -5.25 11.19
N GLY A 272 13.49 -3.95 11.13
CA GLY A 272 13.70 -3.03 12.25
C GLY A 272 15.13 -2.49 12.30
N ILE A 273 15.59 -2.21 13.51
CA ILE A 273 16.98 -1.76 13.77
C ILE A 273 17.82 -2.97 14.16
N ASP A 274 18.65 -3.40 13.26
CA ASP A 274 19.59 -4.52 13.42
C ASP A 274 21.06 -4.06 13.31
N GLU A 275 21.98 -5.00 13.27
CA GLU A 275 23.43 -4.74 13.15
C GLU A 275 23.84 -4.09 11.81
N HIS A 276 22.98 -4.12 10.80
CA HIS A 276 23.23 -3.60 9.45
C HIS A 276 22.57 -2.24 9.18
N ILE A 277 21.77 -1.72 10.12
CA ILE A 277 21.01 -0.49 9.92
C ILE A 277 21.88 0.71 9.54
N ASP A 278 23.09 0.81 10.08
CA ASP A 278 24.00 1.91 9.80
C ASP A 278 24.45 1.96 8.33
N ASP A 279 24.55 0.81 7.65
CA ASP A 279 24.86 0.75 6.22
C ASP A 279 23.68 1.23 5.38
N VAL A 280 22.45 0.85 5.77
CA VAL A 280 21.21 1.33 5.13
C VAL A 280 21.08 2.84 5.30
N LEU A 281 21.28 3.35 6.52
CA LEU A 281 21.19 4.78 6.83
C LEU A 281 22.24 5.60 6.07
N ARG A 282 23.45 5.09 5.87
CA ARG A 282 24.49 5.77 5.10
C ARG A 282 24.06 6.05 3.67
N VAL A 283 23.44 5.07 3.01
CA VAL A 283 22.89 5.24 1.65
C VAL A 283 21.69 6.17 1.67
N TYR A 284 20.77 5.94 2.61
CA TYR A 284 19.58 6.76 2.78
C TYR A 284 19.92 8.25 2.94
N ASP A 285 20.80 8.59 3.88
CA ASP A 285 21.21 9.96 4.18
C ASP A 285 21.90 10.66 3.02
N PHE A 286 22.60 9.88 2.17
CA PHE A 286 23.26 10.44 1.00
C PHE A 286 22.28 10.76 -0.13
N TYR A 287 21.28 9.92 -0.38
CA TYR A 287 20.37 10.05 -1.53
C TYR A 287 19.04 10.73 -1.22
N VAL A 288 18.47 10.53 -0.03
CA VAL A 288 17.16 11.08 0.33
C VAL A 288 17.31 12.46 0.96
N LYS A 289 16.77 13.50 0.28
CA LYS A 289 16.86 14.91 0.69
C LYS A 289 15.48 15.51 0.98
N ASP A 290 14.40 14.95 0.41
CA ASP A 290 13.05 15.43 0.62
C ASP A 290 12.69 15.43 2.12
N PRO A 291 12.31 16.60 2.69
CA PRO A 291 12.02 16.70 4.13
C PRO A 291 10.81 15.85 4.57
N ALA A 292 9.83 15.63 3.69
CA ALA A 292 8.63 14.85 4.02
C ALA A 292 8.97 13.35 4.08
N LEU A 293 9.79 12.84 3.14
CA LEU A 293 10.28 11.48 3.18
C LEU A 293 11.14 11.24 4.42
N ARG A 294 12.07 12.14 4.73
CA ARG A 294 12.94 12.06 5.92
C ARG A 294 12.13 12.08 7.22
N LYS A 295 11.12 12.95 7.32
CA LYS A 295 10.24 12.99 8.50
C LYS A 295 9.49 11.67 8.68
N ARG A 296 8.89 11.15 7.62
CA ARG A 296 8.19 9.86 7.65
C ARG A 296 9.11 8.71 8.06
N PHE A 297 10.31 8.66 7.51
CA PHE A 297 11.31 7.64 7.85
C PHE A 297 11.72 7.74 9.33
N GLN A 298 11.99 8.95 9.82
CA GLN A 298 12.37 9.19 11.22
C GLN A 298 11.28 8.74 12.19
N GLU A 299 10.00 9.02 11.88
CA GLU A 299 8.86 8.58 12.70
C GLU A 299 8.81 7.05 12.86
N ILE A 300 9.12 6.32 11.79
CA ILE A 300 9.19 4.84 11.87
C ILE A 300 10.45 4.39 12.59
N TYR A 301 11.59 5.02 12.33
CA TYR A 301 12.84 4.72 13.01
C TYR A 301 12.69 4.87 14.54
N ASP A 302 12.09 5.96 15.00
CA ASP A 302 11.83 6.20 16.43
C ASP A 302 10.90 5.17 17.06
N ARG A 303 9.99 4.60 16.27
CA ARG A 303 9.13 3.49 16.71
C ARG A 303 9.91 2.18 16.78
N CYS A 304 10.71 1.85 15.76
CA CYS A 304 11.59 0.68 15.77
C CYS A 304 12.57 0.71 16.94
N ALA A 305 13.11 1.89 17.27
CA ALA A 305 14.03 2.07 18.39
C ALA A 305 13.44 1.68 19.76
N LYS A 306 12.12 1.62 19.88
CA LYS A 306 11.43 1.20 21.12
C LYS A 306 11.30 -0.32 21.27
N ILE A 307 11.54 -1.07 20.18
CA ILE A 307 11.38 -2.54 20.15
C ILE A 307 12.67 -3.29 19.78
N VAL A 308 13.83 -2.62 19.94
CA VAL A 308 15.13 -3.28 19.73
C VAL A 308 15.38 -4.35 20.81
N PRO A 309 16.25 -5.34 20.55
CA PRO A 309 16.61 -6.35 21.54
C PRO A 309 17.05 -5.71 22.88
N GLY A 310 16.49 -6.22 23.98
CA GLY A 310 16.70 -5.68 25.32
C GLY A 310 15.69 -4.61 25.76
N SER A 311 14.81 -4.12 24.87
CA SER A 311 13.70 -3.25 25.24
C SER A 311 12.64 -4.04 26.04
N PRO A 312 11.89 -3.36 26.94
CA PRO A 312 10.77 -3.99 27.61
C PRO A 312 9.72 -4.49 26.61
N ALA A 313 9.26 -5.73 26.80
CA ALA A 313 8.15 -6.26 26.02
C ALA A 313 6.85 -5.50 26.33
N PHE A 314 5.91 -5.49 25.37
CA PHE A 314 4.58 -4.94 25.60
C PHE A 314 3.83 -5.77 26.63
N ASP A 315 3.34 -5.11 27.65
CA ASP A 315 2.52 -5.73 28.69
C ASP A 315 1.09 -5.97 28.16
N PHE A 316 0.80 -7.20 27.78
CA PHE A 316 -0.48 -7.58 27.20
C PHE A 316 -1.36 -8.34 28.19
N MET A 317 -2.66 -8.23 27.98
CA MET A 317 -3.69 -9.09 28.60
C MET A 317 -4.63 -9.58 27.49
N PHE A 318 -4.61 -10.88 27.22
CA PHE A 318 -5.47 -11.54 26.23
C PHE A 318 -6.40 -12.55 26.91
N THR A 319 -7.28 -13.18 26.14
CA THR A 319 -8.16 -14.22 26.69
C THR A 319 -7.89 -15.58 26.06
N ASP A 320 -7.89 -16.63 26.87
CA ASP A 320 -7.79 -18.00 26.38
C ASP A 320 -9.15 -18.52 25.86
N ILE A 321 -9.17 -19.79 25.42
CA ILE A 321 -10.38 -20.44 24.89
C ILE A 321 -11.46 -20.68 25.97
N ALA A 322 -11.09 -20.71 27.25
CA ALA A 322 -12.01 -20.79 28.38
C ALA A 322 -12.55 -19.42 28.80
N GLY A 323 -12.03 -18.32 28.22
CA GLY A 323 -12.40 -16.96 28.55
C GLY A 323 -11.64 -16.40 29.77
N GLN A 324 -10.57 -17.06 30.18
CA GLN A 324 -9.73 -16.58 31.28
C GLN A 324 -8.71 -15.55 30.73
N ALA A 325 -8.43 -14.53 31.54
CA ALA A 325 -7.38 -13.56 31.23
C ALA A 325 -6.02 -14.25 31.38
N VAL A 326 -5.13 -13.96 30.39
CA VAL A 326 -3.73 -14.41 30.37
C VAL A 326 -2.88 -13.17 30.11
N GLU A 327 -1.93 -12.93 31.00
CA GLU A 327 -1.06 -11.76 31.00
C GLU A 327 0.39 -12.13 30.68
N LEU A 328 1.19 -11.17 30.27
CA LEU A 328 2.63 -11.37 30.04
C LEU A 328 3.32 -11.94 31.29
N GLU A 329 2.90 -11.50 32.47
CA GLU A 329 3.47 -11.93 33.75
C GLU A 329 3.30 -13.45 34.01
N ASP A 330 2.27 -14.10 33.48
CA ASP A 330 2.03 -15.55 33.62
C ASP A 330 3.15 -16.40 33.00
N PHE A 331 3.92 -15.80 32.11
CA PHE A 331 5.04 -16.46 31.42
C PHE A 331 6.42 -16.09 31.98
N ARG A 332 6.44 -15.46 33.17
CA ARG A 332 7.74 -15.01 33.74
C ARG A 332 8.72 -16.18 33.89
N GLY A 333 9.97 -15.94 33.50
CA GLY A 333 11.05 -16.93 33.51
C GLY A 333 11.09 -17.87 32.31
N LYS A 334 10.23 -17.63 31.29
CA LYS A 334 10.23 -18.37 30.02
C LYS A 334 10.47 -17.43 28.84
N TYR A 335 11.01 -17.97 27.76
CA TYR A 335 11.00 -17.29 26.49
C TYR A 335 9.62 -17.46 25.84
N LEU A 336 9.11 -16.40 25.19
CA LEU A 336 7.87 -16.46 24.44
C LEU A 336 8.17 -16.35 22.94
N PHE A 337 7.66 -17.30 22.18
CA PHE A 337 7.59 -17.19 20.73
C PHE A 337 6.14 -16.91 20.34
N ILE A 338 5.86 -15.64 19.95
CA ILE A 338 4.49 -15.18 19.71
C ILE A 338 4.22 -15.12 18.21
N ASN A 339 3.18 -15.84 17.77
CA ASN A 339 2.65 -15.78 16.41
C ASN A 339 1.30 -15.04 16.40
N VAL A 340 1.17 -13.99 15.60
CA VAL A 340 -0.10 -13.28 15.42
C VAL A 340 -0.76 -13.76 14.13
N TRP A 341 -1.99 -14.25 14.21
CA TRP A 341 -2.66 -14.91 13.09
C TRP A 341 -4.15 -14.58 13.01
N THR A 342 -4.80 -15.01 11.91
CA THR A 342 -6.25 -14.94 11.71
C THR A 342 -6.78 -16.21 11.07
N THR A 343 -8.04 -16.51 11.29
CA THR A 343 -8.72 -17.70 10.72
C THR A 343 -8.86 -17.65 9.20
N TRP A 344 -8.91 -16.45 8.62
CA TRP A 344 -9.06 -16.19 7.18
C TRP A 344 -7.71 -16.01 6.45
N GLY A 345 -6.59 -15.97 7.16
CA GLY A 345 -5.25 -15.82 6.58
C GLY A 345 -4.79 -17.07 5.84
N VAL A 346 -4.81 -17.06 4.50
CA VAL A 346 -4.36 -18.22 3.70
C VAL A 346 -2.87 -18.52 3.91
N PRO A 347 -1.94 -17.56 3.96
CA PRO A 347 -0.53 -17.83 4.24
C PRO A 347 -0.30 -18.45 5.61
N CYS A 348 -1.10 -18.11 6.61
CA CYS A 348 -1.00 -18.71 7.95
C CYS A 348 -1.17 -20.24 7.94
N ARG A 349 -1.80 -20.80 6.91
CA ARG A 349 -1.93 -22.26 6.77
C ARG A 349 -0.62 -22.93 6.37
N TYR A 350 0.18 -22.27 5.55
CA TYR A 350 1.48 -22.81 5.10
C TYR A 350 2.56 -22.60 6.16
N GLU A 351 2.50 -21.52 6.91
CA GLU A 351 3.37 -21.24 8.05
C GLU A 351 3.14 -22.23 9.20
N ASN A 352 1.95 -22.81 9.31
CA ASN A 352 1.64 -23.82 10.34
C ASN A 352 2.58 -25.03 10.30
N LEU A 353 3.01 -25.49 9.13
CA LEU A 353 3.94 -26.61 9.03
C LEU A 353 5.35 -26.28 9.51
N ALA A 354 5.79 -25.04 9.27
CA ALA A 354 7.05 -24.53 9.78
C ALA A 354 6.97 -24.32 11.30
N TRP A 355 5.83 -23.82 11.78
CA TRP A 355 5.54 -23.63 13.20
C TRP A 355 5.59 -24.96 13.96
N GLU A 356 4.89 -26.01 13.50
CA GLU A 356 4.88 -27.33 14.13
C GLU A 356 6.28 -27.98 14.16
N LYS A 357 7.10 -27.73 13.14
CA LYS A 357 8.50 -28.17 13.15
C LYS A 357 9.31 -27.46 14.21
N LEU A 358 9.11 -26.15 14.34
CA LEU A 358 9.81 -25.32 15.29
C LEU A 358 9.43 -25.68 16.73
N GLU A 359 8.13 -25.89 17.01
CA GLU A 359 7.66 -26.37 18.32
C GLU A 359 8.34 -27.68 18.72
N LYS A 360 8.45 -28.62 17.77
CA LYS A 360 9.08 -29.90 18.00
C LYS A 360 10.60 -29.79 18.20
N GLU A 361 11.25 -28.87 17.47
CA GLU A 361 12.70 -28.66 17.59
C GLU A 361 13.08 -28.07 18.96
N PHE A 362 12.19 -27.27 19.55
CA PHE A 362 12.39 -26.58 20.84
C PHE A 362 11.54 -27.16 21.99
N GLU A 363 11.01 -28.38 21.84
CA GLU A 363 10.12 -28.98 22.86
C GLU A 363 10.79 -29.19 24.24
N ASP A 364 12.12 -29.37 24.24
CA ASP A 364 12.94 -29.53 25.45
C ASP A 364 13.50 -28.21 26.00
N GLU A 365 13.23 -27.08 25.33
CA GLU A 365 13.74 -25.78 25.70
C GLU A 365 12.75 -24.99 26.57
N ASN A 366 13.23 -23.99 27.30
CA ASN A 366 12.38 -23.14 28.15
C ASN A 366 11.64 -22.07 27.32
N ILE A 367 10.96 -22.49 26.26
CA ILE A 367 10.22 -21.63 25.33
C ILE A 367 8.76 -22.01 25.36
N VAL A 368 7.88 -21.00 25.38
CA VAL A 368 6.42 -21.17 25.21
C VAL A 368 6.01 -20.60 23.88
N PHE A 369 5.36 -21.41 23.09
CA PHE A 369 4.76 -21.01 21.83
C PHE A 369 3.35 -20.47 22.09
N VAL A 370 3.10 -19.22 21.69
CA VAL A 370 1.85 -18.50 21.93
C VAL A 370 1.26 -18.04 20.58
N ALA A 371 0.10 -18.53 20.24
CA ALA A 371 -0.63 -18.13 19.05
C ALA A 371 -1.73 -17.12 19.40
N VAL A 372 -1.57 -15.87 19.00
CA VAL A 372 -2.50 -14.78 19.31
C VAL A 372 -3.37 -14.50 18.09
N SER A 373 -4.66 -14.79 18.18
CA SER A 373 -5.61 -14.44 17.13
C SER A 373 -5.99 -12.96 17.19
N CYS A 374 -5.93 -12.29 16.06
CA CYS A 374 -6.47 -10.94 15.86
C CYS A 374 -7.77 -10.93 15.04
N ASP A 375 -8.52 -12.03 15.04
CA ASP A 375 -9.87 -12.07 14.45
C ASP A 375 -10.81 -11.08 15.16
N ASN A 376 -11.78 -10.53 14.42
CA ASN A 376 -12.81 -9.68 15.02
C ASN A 376 -13.95 -10.49 15.64
N ASP A 377 -14.14 -11.74 15.20
CA ASP A 377 -15.20 -12.64 15.68
C ASP A 377 -14.59 -13.77 16.52
N ARG A 378 -14.85 -13.69 17.83
CA ARG A 378 -14.38 -14.68 18.78
C ARG A 378 -14.94 -16.08 18.51
N ALA A 379 -16.21 -16.21 18.08
CA ALA A 379 -16.83 -17.50 17.84
C ALA A 379 -16.18 -18.25 16.66
N VAL A 380 -15.77 -17.51 15.63
CA VAL A 380 -15.03 -18.07 14.49
C VAL A 380 -13.67 -18.59 14.93
N TRP A 381 -12.94 -17.82 15.74
CA TRP A 381 -11.67 -18.24 16.33
C TRP A 381 -11.83 -19.48 17.22
N GLU A 382 -12.77 -19.48 18.18
CA GLU A 382 -13.01 -20.60 19.08
C GLU A 382 -13.33 -21.89 18.31
N LYS A 383 -14.21 -21.80 17.29
CA LYS A 383 -14.51 -22.92 16.40
C LYS A 383 -13.24 -23.47 15.75
N ARG A 384 -12.40 -22.60 15.19
CA ARG A 384 -11.17 -22.99 14.51
C ARG A 384 -10.18 -23.68 15.45
N VAL A 385 -9.99 -23.15 16.66
CA VAL A 385 -9.09 -23.75 17.66
C VAL A 385 -9.60 -25.12 18.12
N ARG A 386 -10.92 -25.28 18.30
CA ARG A 386 -11.52 -26.58 18.71
C ARG A 386 -11.44 -27.63 17.60
N GLU A 387 -11.58 -27.23 16.33
CA GLU A 387 -11.46 -28.14 15.18
C GLU A 387 -10.02 -28.56 14.91
N ASN A 388 -9.06 -27.77 15.32
CA ASN A 388 -7.64 -28.03 15.10
C ASN A 388 -6.83 -27.67 16.34
N PRO A 389 -6.97 -28.45 17.43
CA PRO A 389 -6.23 -28.20 18.66
C PRO A 389 -4.73 -28.39 18.41
N LYS A 390 -3.96 -27.41 18.87
CA LYS A 390 -2.50 -27.42 18.79
C LYS A 390 -1.90 -27.41 20.19
N GLY A 391 -0.61 -27.73 20.30
CA GLY A 391 0.10 -27.77 21.56
C GLY A 391 0.40 -26.39 22.17
N GLU A 392 0.37 -25.34 21.34
CA GLU A 392 0.64 -23.98 21.75
C GLU A 392 -0.47 -23.36 22.61
N VAL A 393 -0.12 -22.30 23.34
CA VAL A 393 -1.08 -21.46 24.06
C VAL A 393 -1.88 -20.63 23.06
N GLN A 394 -3.19 -20.87 22.98
CA GLN A 394 -4.10 -20.16 22.06
C GLN A 394 -4.76 -18.99 22.77
N LEU A 395 -4.49 -17.77 22.29
CA LEU A 395 -5.03 -16.54 22.86
C LEU A 395 -5.83 -15.74 21.84
N TYR A 396 -6.80 -15.00 22.32
CA TYR A 396 -7.64 -14.09 21.55
C TYR A 396 -7.40 -12.64 21.98
N MET A 397 -6.94 -11.81 21.04
CA MET A 397 -6.59 -10.41 21.30
C MET A 397 -7.83 -9.52 21.53
N GLY A 398 -8.96 -9.85 20.91
CA GLY A 398 -10.16 -9.00 20.95
C GLY A 398 -10.07 -7.80 19.99
N SER A 399 -10.69 -6.69 20.38
CA SER A 399 -10.72 -5.44 19.59
C SER A 399 -9.55 -4.50 19.87
N ASP A 400 -8.83 -4.67 20.99
CA ASP A 400 -7.67 -3.86 21.33
C ASP A 400 -6.49 -4.20 20.40
N ARG A 401 -5.99 -3.21 19.65
CA ARG A 401 -4.88 -3.34 18.70
C ARG A 401 -3.57 -2.78 19.23
N SER A 402 -3.51 -2.36 20.47
CA SER A 402 -2.31 -1.71 21.07
C SER A 402 -1.06 -2.59 20.97
N PHE A 403 -1.20 -3.91 21.14
CA PHE A 403 -0.11 -4.87 20.91
C PHE A 403 0.41 -4.84 19.47
N MET A 404 -0.52 -4.90 18.48
CA MET A 404 -0.15 -4.84 17.07
C MET A 404 0.48 -3.49 16.71
N ASP A 405 -0.06 -2.40 17.26
CA ASP A 405 0.46 -1.05 17.01
C ASP A 405 1.85 -0.85 17.62
N PHE A 406 2.08 -1.40 18.82
CA PHE A 406 3.39 -1.36 19.49
C PHE A 406 4.46 -2.06 18.66
N TYR A 407 4.19 -3.30 18.23
CA TYR A 407 5.11 -4.08 17.38
C TYR A 407 4.99 -3.77 15.89
N MET A 408 4.23 -2.73 15.50
CA MET A 408 4.01 -2.29 14.12
C MET A 408 3.49 -3.38 13.19
N ILE A 409 2.69 -4.32 13.69
CA ILE A 409 2.07 -5.40 12.92
C ILE A 409 0.91 -4.80 12.11
N ARG A 410 1.18 -4.37 10.87
CA ARG A 410 0.20 -3.66 10.02
C ARG A 410 -0.63 -4.56 9.12
N GLY A 411 -0.27 -5.81 8.99
CA GLY A 411 -0.98 -6.78 8.16
C GLY A 411 -0.65 -8.21 8.55
N ILE A 412 -1.70 -9.01 8.70
CA ILE A 412 -1.59 -10.46 8.64
C ILE A 412 -1.61 -10.76 7.14
N ARG A 413 -0.54 -11.32 6.59
CA ARG A 413 -0.35 -11.48 5.15
C ARG A 413 -1.59 -12.05 4.49
N ARG A 414 -2.20 -11.25 3.61
CA ARG A 414 -3.15 -11.75 2.62
C ARG A 414 -2.33 -12.17 1.41
N SER A 415 -2.47 -13.43 1.00
CA SER A 415 -2.05 -13.88 -0.32
C SER A 415 -2.91 -13.23 -1.40
#